data_246f1871295005a2c3af373131e49e87
#
_entry.id   246f1871295005a2c3af373131e49e87
#
_cell.length_a   1.000
_cell.length_b   1.000
_cell.length_c   1.000
_cell.angle_alpha   90.00
_cell.angle_beta   90.00
_cell.angle_gamma   90.00
#
_symmetry.space_group_name_H-M   'P 1'
#
loop_
_entity.id
_entity.type
_entity.pdbx_description
1 polymer ?
#
loop_
_entity_poly.entity_id
_entity_poly.type
_entity_poly.pdbx_seq_one_letter_code
_entity_poly.pdbx_strand_id
1 'polypeptide(L)'
;MKKIVFIIFTFLFSVGTAFATNHIYDINMEIYVDENGDATITETWIVDGSDGTEWYKVYNNLGNSKITDFTVSMDGSPLTYKVWDVDESLNEKKGYYGINYTSSGLELCFGKYDYNRHEFTLNYKISNFVLNTDDSQVIYWNLIDRLSSVDFEDFSIVLSSYYEFPDTLDVWGYGYKGYAYVENGKIYLSNEDDMNGNYVVLLAKFPLNTFNTTNTSDRYNTFDDVLTAAEEGSFEYDYNETSVMTKIFNFLIGLFNILLFCLPFIIVALVARSSKYGYKDNKTITKKNTPYFRDIPCNKDIYYANALAQLNGFTKSASNILGAILLKWVKEDKIKVIKDDKKTSLQFDNSIVIDNKLENDLYKIMYTASKDGILENKELEKWARKN
;
A
#
# COMPACT_ATOMS: atom_id res chain seq x y z
N MET A 1 -26.30 31.45 -7.59
CA MET A 1 -26.03 30.02 -7.84
C MET A 1 -24.78 29.78 -8.70
N LYS A 2 -24.65 30.37 -9.92
CA LYS A 2 -23.44 30.13 -10.77
C LYS A 2 -22.09 30.50 -10.12
N LYS A 3 -22.01 31.58 -9.32
CA LYS A 3 -20.79 32.00 -8.61
C LYS A 3 -20.43 31.08 -7.43
N ILE A 4 -21.43 30.52 -6.73
CA ILE A 4 -21.22 29.59 -5.60
C ILE A 4 -20.76 28.23 -6.11
N VAL A 5 -21.31 27.76 -7.23
CA VAL A 5 -20.85 26.51 -7.88
C VAL A 5 -19.41 26.64 -8.36
N PHE A 6 -19.00 27.80 -8.88
CA PHE A 6 -17.63 28.05 -9.31
C PHE A 6 -16.65 28.08 -8.11
N ILE A 7 -17.02 28.66 -6.98
CA ILE A 7 -16.20 28.69 -5.77
C ILE A 7 -16.05 27.30 -5.16
N ILE A 8 -17.12 26.51 -5.07
CA ILE A 8 -17.08 25.12 -4.60
C ILE A 8 -16.23 24.26 -5.54
N PHE A 9 -16.29 24.52 -6.84
CA PHE A 9 -15.51 23.82 -7.84
C PHE A 9 -14.01 24.16 -7.75
N THR A 10 -13.65 25.42 -7.51
CA THR A 10 -12.25 25.84 -7.30
C THR A 10 -11.69 25.27 -5.99
N PHE A 11 -12.51 25.13 -4.96
CA PHE A 11 -12.08 24.55 -3.67
C PHE A 11 -11.89 23.01 -3.74
N LEU A 12 -12.67 22.32 -4.57
CA LEU A 12 -12.49 20.88 -4.81
C LEU A 12 -11.22 20.56 -5.64
N PHE A 13 -10.72 21.53 -6.41
CA PHE A 13 -9.48 21.37 -7.18
C PHE A 13 -8.20 21.73 -6.41
N SER A 14 -8.32 22.43 -5.28
CA SER A 14 -7.17 22.79 -4.45
C SER A 14 -6.76 21.71 -3.45
N VAL A 15 -7.53 20.63 -3.33
CA VAL A 15 -7.11 19.45 -2.58
C VAL A 15 -6.41 18.50 -3.55
N GLY A 16 -5.30 18.94 -4.09
CA GLY A 16 -4.27 18.03 -4.57
C GLY A 16 -3.82 17.26 -3.34
N THR A 17 -4.22 16.01 -3.19
CA THR A 17 -3.56 15.08 -2.29
C THR A 17 -2.15 14.93 -2.84
N ALA A 18 -1.22 15.70 -2.32
CA ALA A 18 0.17 15.33 -2.38
C ALA A 18 0.24 14.02 -1.59
N PHE A 19 0.28 12.89 -2.28
CA PHE A 19 0.72 11.64 -1.67
C PHE A 19 2.22 11.86 -1.41
N ALA A 20 2.56 12.31 -0.23
CA ALA A 20 3.92 12.26 0.21
C ALA A 20 4.27 10.76 0.30
N THR A 21 5.34 10.35 -0.35
CA THR A 21 5.90 9.00 -0.31
C THR A 21 7.15 9.03 0.54
N ASN A 22 7.46 7.92 1.20
CA ASN A 22 8.77 7.74 1.77
C ASN A 22 9.82 7.81 0.66
N HIS A 23 10.94 8.47 0.92
CA HIS A 23 11.97 8.69 -0.09
C HIS A 23 13.35 8.42 0.50
N ILE A 24 14.19 7.73 -0.27
CA ILE A 24 15.61 7.51 0.02
C ILE A 24 16.40 8.19 -1.08
N TYR A 25 17.11 9.25 -0.73
CA TYR A 25 17.91 10.02 -1.69
C TYR A 25 19.21 9.35 -2.01
N ASP A 26 19.88 8.79 -0.99
CA ASP A 26 21.21 8.26 -1.14
C ASP A 26 21.50 7.16 -0.10
N ILE A 27 22.20 6.13 -0.53
CA ILE A 27 22.74 5.08 0.34
C ILE A 27 24.24 4.95 0.06
N ASN A 28 25.06 5.42 1.00
CA ASN A 28 26.51 5.26 0.94
C ASN A 28 26.95 4.14 1.86
N MET A 29 27.75 3.20 1.34
CA MET A 29 28.21 2.05 2.11
C MET A 29 29.72 1.88 2.00
N GLU A 30 30.39 1.82 3.15
CA GLU A 30 31.80 1.45 3.27
C GLU A 30 31.91 0.07 3.91
N ILE A 31 32.56 -0.86 3.22
CA ILE A 31 32.75 -2.24 3.66
C ILE A 31 34.27 -2.49 3.81
N TYR A 32 34.66 -2.93 4.96
CA TYR A 32 36.02 -3.41 5.18
C TYR A 32 36.01 -4.91 5.50
N VAL A 33 36.71 -5.71 4.69
CA VAL A 33 36.83 -7.16 4.88
C VAL A 33 38.19 -7.48 5.48
N ASP A 34 38.21 -8.10 6.65
CA ASP A 34 39.41 -8.48 7.34
C ASP A 34 40.07 -9.75 6.76
N GLU A 35 41.21 -10.14 7.30
CA GLU A 35 41.95 -11.34 6.87
C GLU A 35 41.18 -12.65 7.06
N ASN A 36 40.21 -12.69 7.98
CA ASN A 36 39.36 -13.87 8.23
C ASN A 36 38.13 -13.94 7.32
N GLY A 37 37.94 -12.94 6.50
CA GLY A 37 36.76 -12.84 5.63
C GLY A 37 35.51 -12.37 6.34
N ASP A 38 35.64 -11.69 7.47
CA ASP A 38 34.55 -11.00 8.17
C ASP A 38 34.48 -9.54 7.70
N ALA A 39 33.26 -9.00 7.58
CA ALA A 39 33.05 -7.63 7.14
C ALA A 39 32.67 -6.70 8.29
N THR A 40 33.23 -5.48 8.29
CA THR A 40 32.74 -4.34 9.07
C THR A 40 32.11 -3.34 8.08
N ILE A 41 30.90 -2.93 8.34
CA ILE A 41 30.10 -2.11 7.43
C ILE A 41 29.69 -0.83 8.13
N THR A 42 29.92 0.29 7.48
CA THR A 42 29.34 1.59 7.78
C THR A 42 28.45 2.01 6.62
N GLU A 43 27.21 2.32 6.90
CA GLU A 43 26.20 2.64 5.90
C GLU A 43 25.48 3.91 6.27
N THR A 44 25.39 4.88 5.36
CA THR A 44 24.72 6.16 5.56
C THR A 44 23.54 6.26 4.62
N TRP A 45 22.36 6.56 5.17
CA TRP A 45 21.12 6.76 4.45
C TRP A 45 20.64 8.20 4.58
N ILE A 46 20.36 8.86 3.47
CA ILE A 46 19.71 10.17 3.44
C ILE A 46 18.26 9.95 3.05
N VAL A 47 17.34 10.18 3.97
CA VAL A 47 15.94 9.79 3.82
C VAL A 47 14.98 10.88 4.27
N ASP A 48 13.78 10.93 3.70
CA ASP A 48 12.61 11.58 4.30
C ASP A 48 11.40 10.65 4.28
N GLY A 49 10.47 10.86 5.19
CA GLY A 49 9.31 10.02 5.37
C GLY A 49 8.01 10.77 5.15
N SER A 50 6.96 10.02 4.89
CA SER A 50 5.60 10.54 4.84
C SER A 50 4.63 9.71 5.67
N ASP A 51 4.97 8.45 5.87
CA ASP A 51 4.20 7.49 6.66
C ASP A 51 5.10 6.40 7.26
N GLY A 52 4.51 5.47 7.99
CA GLY A 52 5.22 4.41 8.70
C GLY A 52 5.98 4.90 9.93
N THR A 53 6.48 3.98 10.72
CA THR A 53 7.07 4.25 12.04
C THR A 53 8.58 4.07 12.07
N GLU A 54 9.15 3.41 11.06
CA GLU A 54 10.54 2.98 11.02
C GLU A 54 11.10 2.90 9.60
N TRP A 55 12.43 2.87 9.52
CA TRP A 55 13.21 2.38 8.41
C TRP A 55 13.79 1.03 8.77
N TYR A 56 14.02 0.16 7.81
CA TYR A 56 14.63 -1.13 8.06
C TYR A 56 15.43 -1.62 6.86
N LYS A 57 16.48 -2.39 7.15
CA LYS A 57 17.30 -3.10 6.18
C LYS A 57 17.15 -4.60 6.37
N VAL A 58 16.82 -5.30 5.31
CA VAL A 58 16.53 -6.74 5.32
C VAL A 58 17.79 -7.55 5.02
N TYR A 59 18.03 -8.60 5.78
CA TYR A 59 19.00 -9.65 5.50
C TYR A 59 18.32 -11.01 5.57
N ASN A 60 18.17 -11.65 4.42
CA ASN A 60 17.59 -12.98 4.30
C ASN A 60 18.65 -14.02 3.96
N ASN A 61 18.40 -15.28 4.34
CA ASN A 61 19.23 -16.42 3.97
C ASN A 61 20.71 -16.27 4.36
N LEU A 62 20.99 -15.79 5.56
CA LEU A 62 22.33 -15.53 6.07
C LEU A 62 23.24 -16.78 6.11
N GLY A 63 22.69 -18.00 6.03
CA GLY A 63 23.47 -19.23 6.10
C GLY A 63 24.25 -19.32 7.41
N ASN A 64 25.59 -19.44 7.30
CA ASN A 64 26.49 -19.47 8.45
C ASN A 64 26.91 -18.08 8.96
N SER A 65 26.49 -17.02 8.29
CA SER A 65 26.85 -15.64 8.63
C SER A 65 25.99 -15.10 9.76
N LYS A 66 26.53 -14.18 10.54
CA LYS A 66 25.83 -13.52 11.64
C LYS A 66 26.09 -12.02 11.58
N ILE A 67 25.07 -11.26 11.90
CA ILE A 67 25.20 -9.80 12.06
C ILE A 67 25.33 -9.49 13.54
N THR A 68 26.35 -8.71 13.88
CA THR A 68 26.68 -8.30 15.25
C THR A 68 27.06 -6.83 15.29
N ASP A 69 27.21 -6.29 16.50
CA ASP A 69 27.68 -4.92 16.77
C ASP A 69 26.83 -3.85 16.07
N PHE A 70 25.54 -4.12 15.85
CA PHE A 70 24.64 -3.18 15.20
C PHE A 70 24.40 -1.95 16.07
N THR A 71 24.69 -0.78 15.51
CA THR A 71 24.43 0.53 16.11
C THR A 71 23.92 1.49 15.06
N VAL A 72 23.14 2.47 15.49
CA VAL A 72 22.60 3.51 14.61
C VAL A 72 22.78 4.89 15.24
N SER A 73 23.13 5.87 14.41
CA SER A 73 23.01 7.30 14.75
C SER A 73 22.13 8.02 13.73
N MET A 74 21.51 9.09 14.17
CA MET A 74 20.70 9.99 13.33
C MET A 74 21.24 11.42 13.48
N ASP A 75 21.57 12.04 12.36
CA ASP A 75 22.14 13.40 12.31
C ASP A 75 23.38 13.52 13.27
N GLY A 76 24.22 12.48 13.29
CA GLY A 76 25.39 12.37 14.15
C GLY A 76 25.12 12.04 15.63
N SER A 77 23.85 11.92 16.04
CA SER A 77 23.47 11.60 17.41
C SER A 77 23.15 10.11 17.55
N PRO A 78 23.78 9.36 18.50
CA PRO A 78 23.52 7.93 18.64
C PRO A 78 22.09 7.67 19.12
N LEU A 79 21.46 6.63 18.52
CA LEU A 79 20.18 6.12 18.98
C LEU A 79 20.38 5.09 20.10
N THR A 80 19.29 4.76 20.80
CA THR A 80 19.31 3.80 21.90
C THR A 80 18.81 2.44 21.42
N TYR A 81 19.54 1.37 21.75
CA TYR A 81 19.11 -0.01 21.44
C TYR A 81 17.88 -0.40 22.28
N LYS A 82 16.93 -1.07 21.67
CA LYS A 82 15.80 -1.75 22.34
C LYS A 82 15.44 -3.05 21.64
N VAL A 83 14.73 -3.93 22.35
CA VAL A 83 14.08 -5.07 21.70
C VAL A 83 13.02 -4.49 20.77
N TRP A 84 13.08 -4.88 19.50
CA TRP A 84 12.21 -4.28 18.48
C TRP A 84 10.83 -4.89 18.48
N ASP A 85 9.83 -4.04 18.45
CA ASP A 85 8.43 -4.39 18.27
C ASP A 85 7.89 -3.60 17.04
N VAL A 86 7.51 -4.34 16.00
CA VAL A 86 7.03 -3.75 14.73
C VAL A 86 5.70 -3.03 14.88
N ASP A 87 4.89 -3.39 15.87
CA ASP A 87 3.57 -2.83 16.11
C ASP A 87 3.57 -1.52 16.94
N GLU A 88 4.73 -1.12 17.45
CA GLU A 88 4.86 0.13 18.20
C GLU A 88 4.63 1.37 17.31
N SER A 89 4.10 2.41 17.93
CA SER A 89 3.86 3.72 17.29
C SER A 89 5.15 4.48 16.97
N LEU A 90 5.06 5.47 16.09
CA LEU A 90 6.18 6.39 15.78
C LEU A 90 6.83 6.98 17.04
N ASN A 91 6.04 7.42 18.01
CA ASN A 91 6.56 8.03 19.23
C ASN A 91 7.32 7.04 20.13
N GLU A 92 6.95 5.78 20.11
CA GLU A 92 7.61 4.72 20.87
C GLU A 92 8.91 4.25 20.21
N LYS A 93 9.02 4.35 18.88
CA LYS A 93 10.22 4.00 18.11
C LYS A 93 11.22 5.15 17.96
N LYS A 94 10.77 6.40 18.17
CA LYS A 94 11.57 7.61 18.01
C LYS A 94 12.80 7.61 18.91
N GLY A 95 13.98 7.70 18.28
CA GLY A 95 15.27 7.70 18.98
C GLY A 95 15.79 6.29 19.35
N TYR A 96 15.14 5.24 18.86
CA TYR A 96 15.53 3.86 19.12
C TYR A 96 15.89 3.09 17.83
N TYR A 97 16.68 2.06 18.00
CA TYR A 97 16.98 1.04 16.97
C TYR A 97 16.95 -0.35 17.58
N GLY A 98 16.85 -1.38 16.75
CA GLY A 98 16.81 -2.76 17.19
C GLY A 98 16.87 -3.74 16.04
N ILE A 99 16.74 -5.01 16.35
CA ILE A 99 16.72 -6.10 15.37
C ILE A 99 15.38 -6.81 15.46
N ASN A 100 14.68 -6.91 14.31
CA ASN A 100 13.53 -7.77 14.16
C ASN A 100 13.96 -9.09 13.52
N TYR A 101 13.73 -10.21 14.20
CA TYR A 101 14.04 -11.55 13.67
C TYR A 101 12.82 -12.09 12.92
N THR A 102 13.02 -12.47 11.68
CA THR A 102 11.97 -13.01 10.80
C THR A 102 12.16 -14.51 10.57
N SER A 103 11.23 -15.16 9.91
CA SER A 103 11.34 -16.58 9.55
C SER A 103 12.45 -16.87 8.53
N SER A 104 12.88 -15.88 7.76
CA SER A 104 13.89 -16.02 6.69
C SER A 104 15.23 -15.34 7.00
N GLY A 105 15.31 -14.56 8.08
CA GLY A 105 16.51 -13.80 8.42
C GLY A 105 16.26 -12.76 9.51
N LEU A 106 16.70 -11.54 9.29
CA LEU A 106 16.50 -10.44 10.22
C LEU A 106 16.38 -9.10 9.50
N GLU A 107 15.85 -8.13 10.22
CA GLU A 107 15.76 -6.73 9.81
C GLU A 107 16.51 -5.86 10.82
N LEU A 108 17.39 -5.01 10.32
CA LEU A 108 18.04 -3.95 11.08
C LEU A 108 17.12 -2.74 11.07
N CYS A 109 16.41 -2.51 12.18
CA CYS A 109 15.35 -1.52 12.27
C CYS A 109 15.80 -0.26 13.01
N PHE A 110 15.34 0.91 12.56
CA PHE A 110 15.56 2.18 13.23
C PHE A 110 14.35 3.10 13.07
N GLY A 111 13.94 3.67 14.19
CA GLY A 111 12.71 4.45 14.27
C GLY A 111 12.83 5.79 13.55
N LYS A 112 11.80 6.17 12.81
CA LYS A 112 11.68 7.52 12.27
C LYS A 112 11.53 8.51 13.44
N TYR A 113 12.23 9.64 13.35
CA TYR A 113 12.11 10.69 14.36
C TYR A 113 10.87 11.55 14.08
N ASP A 114 10.74 11.95 12.86
CA ASP A 114 9.59 12.59 12.22
C ASP A 114 9.63 12.27 10.72
N TYR A 115 8.94 13.05 9.91
CA TYR A 115 8.90 12.85 8.47
C TYR A 115 9.76 13.84 7.67
N ASN A 116 10.64 14.59 8.36
CA ASN A 116 11.60 15.44 7.69
C ASN A 116 12.81 14.64 7.17
N ARG A 117 13.66 15.34 6.42
CA ARG A 117 14.90 14.77 5.91
C ARG A 117 15.90 14.58 7.05
N HIS A 118 16.42 13.36 7.15
CA HIS A 118 17.42 12.95 8.14
C HIS A 118 18.51 12.10 7.49
N GLU A 119 19.68 12.10 8.13
CA GLU A 119 20.77 11.22 7.83
C GLU A 119 20.88 10.15 8.93
N PHE A 120 20.81 8.87 8.55
CA PHE A 120 21.05 7.76 9.45
C PHE A 120 22.37 7.08 9.10
N THR A 121 23.22 6.84 10.11
CA THR A 121 24.43 6.04 9.94
C THR A 121 24.29 4.75 10.72
N LEU A 122 24.38 3.64 10.02
CA LEU A 122 24.34 2.27 10.53
C LEU A 122 25.75 1.71 10.58
N ASN A 123 26.15 1.08 11.69
CA ASN A 123 27.39 0.33 11.79
C ASN A 123 27.06 -1.08 12.26
N TYR A 124 27.66 -2.08 11.63
CA TYR A 124 27.48 -3.48 12.01
C TYR A 124 28.59 -4.35 11.41
N LYS A 125 28.70 -5.58 11.91
CA LYS A 125 29.63 -6.59 11.39
C LYS A 125 28.88 -7.78 10.84
N ILE A 126 29.41 -8.38 9.78
CA ILE A 126 28.95 -9.65 9.23
C ILE A 126 30.08 -10.65 9.30
N SER A 127 29.94 -11.68 10.15
CA SER A 127 30.89 -12.79 10.16
C SER A 127 30.67 -13.69 8.94
N ASN A 128 31.71 -14.38 8.50
CA ASN A 128 31.68 -15.28 7.35
C ASN A 128 31.14 -14.56 6.07
N PHE A 129 31.58 -13.32 5.84
CA PHE A 129 31.21 -12.55 4.68
C PHE A 129 31.77 -13.11 3.37
N VAL A 130 32.96 -13.72 3.45
CA VAL A 130 33.58 -14.44 2.34
C VAL A 130 33.23 -15.93 2.41
N LEU A 131 32.87 -16.50 1.27
CA LEU A 131 32.51 -17.90 1.08
C LEU A 131 33.66 -18.65 0.37
N ASN A 132 34.03 -19.87 0.83
CA ASN A 132 34.86 -20.79 0.10
C ASN A 132 34.02 -21.68 -0.80
N THR A 133 34.48 -21.84 -2.03
CA THR A 133 34.06 -22.90 -2.95
C THR A 133 35.25 -23.85 -3.19
N ASP A 134 35.07 -24.92 -3.95
CA ASP A 134 36.15 -25.89 -4.23
C ASP A 134 37.29 -25.29 -5.07
N ASP A 135 36.99 -24.24 -5.84
CA ASP A 135 37.89 -23.65 -6.84
C ASP A 135 38.26 -22.19 -6.59
N SER A 136 37.57 -21.52 -5.66
CA SER A 136 37.73 -20.07 -5.43
C SER A 136 37.25 -19.65 -4.04
N GLN A 137 37.48 -18.39 -3.70
CA GLN A 137 36.77 -17.67 -2.65
C GLN A 137 35.88 -16.60 -3.28
N VAL A 138 34.72 -16.37 -2.70
CA VAL A 138 33.77 -15.42 -3.27
C VAL A 138 33.14 -14.51 -2.23
N ILE A 139 32.89 -13.29 -2.61
CA ILE A 139 31.95 -12.40 -1.94
C ILE A 139 30.69 -12.37 -2.81
N TYR A 140 29.58 -12.88 -2.29
CA TYR A 140 28.28 -12.88 -2.96
C TYR A 140 27.20 -12.41 -1.98
N TRP A 141 26.84 -11.14 -2.07
CA TRP A 141 25.93 -10.50 -1.14
C TRP A 141 24.93 -9.58 -1.82
N ASN A 142 23.68 -9.68 -1.37
CA ASN A 142 22.69 -8.64 -1.61
C ASN A 142 22.92 -7.50 -0.62
N LEU A 143 23.64 -6.47 -1.07
CA LEU A 143 24.07 -5.35 -0.23
C LEU A 143 22.95 -4.34 0.03
N ILE A 144 22.10 -4.11 -0.96
CA ILE A 144 20.87 -3.31 -0.82
C ILE A 144 19.74 -4.16 -1.36
N ASP A 145 18.88 -4.65 -0.45
CA ASP A 145 17.73 -5.46 -0.83
C ASP A 145 16.64 -4.57 -1.42
N ARG A 146 15.70 -5.17 -2.14
CA ARG A 146 14.45 -4.52 -2.48
C ARG A 146 13.78 -4.08 -1.20
N LEU A 147 13.92 -2.84 -0.88
CA LEU A 147 13.15 -2.22 0.18
C LEU A 147 11.71 -2.19 -0.31
N SER A 148 10.93 -3.09 0.19
CA SER A 148 9.65 -3.59 -0.34
C SER A 148 8.61 -2.51 -0.72
N SER A 149 8.92 -1.23 -0.62
CA SER A 149 8.03 -0.14 -1.01
C SER A 149 8.69 1.23 -1.16
N VAL A 150 10.03 1.33 -1.02
CA VAL A 150 10.71 2.63 -1.09
C VAL A 150 11.85 2.55 -2.08
N ASP A 151 11.70 3.25 -3.18
CA ASP A 151 12.76 3.43 -4.17
C ASP A 151 13.83 4.36 -3.62
N PHE A 152 15.09 4.17 -4.03
CA PHE A 152 16.18 5.08 -3.74
C PHE A 152 16.75 5.67 -5.04
N GLU A 153 17.28 6.90 -4.97
CA GLU A 153 17.79 7.61 -6.15
C GLU A 153 19.21 7.18 -6.47
N ASP A 154 20.11 7.35 -5.48
CA ASP A 154 21.53 7.11 -5.67
C ASP A 154 22.08 6.12 -4.66
N PHE A 155 23.18 5.43 -5.03
CA PHE A 155 24.00 4.70 -4.10
C PHE A 155 25.48 4.74 -4.50
N SER A 156 26.32 4.56 -3.49
CA SER A 156 27.76 4.37 -3.66
C SER A 156 28.25 3.34 -2.64
N ILE A 157 28.91 2.29 -3.11
CA ILE A 157 29.48 1.25 -2.26
C ILE A 157 30.98 1.14 -2.53
N VAL A 158 31.76 1.22 -1.47
CA VAL A 158 33.20 1.04 -1.52
C VAL A 158 33.59 -0.13 -0.64
N LEU A 159 34.14 -1.19 -1.22
CA LEU A 159 34.63 -2.33 -0.50
C LEU A 159 36.17 -2.34 -0.54
N SER A 160 36.76 -2.36 0.64
CA SER A 160 38.20 -2.47 0.88
C SER A 160 38.52 -3.71 1.70
N SER A 161 39.79 -4.11 1.74
CA SER A 161 40.22 -5.25 2.50
C SER A 161 41.58 -4.97 3.16
N TYR A 162 42.04 -5.91 3.97
CA TYR A 162 43.35 -5.90 4.58
C TYR A 162 44.52 -5.93 3.54
N TYR A 163 44.20 -6.29 2.27
CA TYR A 163 45.13 -6.21 1.15
C TYR A 163 44.48 -5.44 -0.01
N GLU A 164 45.31 -4.92 -0.89
CA GLU A 164 44.82 -4.21 -2.08
C GLU A 164 44.35 -5.19 -3.16
N PHE A 165 43.16 -5.00 -3.67
CA PHE A 165 42.65 -5.82 -4.74
C PHE A 165 43.35 -5.48 -6.07
N PRO A 166 43.75 -6.50 -6.86
CA PRO A 166 44.31 -6.24 -8.18
C PRO A 166 43.26 -5.72 -9.13
N ASP A 167 43.62 -4.81 -10.04
CA ASP A 167 42.70 -4.27 -11.07
C ASP A 167 42.15 -5.34 -12.02
N THR A 168 42.75 -6.54 -12.00
CA THR A 168 42.29 -7.71 -12.79
C THR A 168 41.31 -8.61 -12.05
N LEU A 169 40.87 -8.20 -10.85
CA LEU A 169 39.89 -8.99 -10.08
C LEU A 169 38.53 -8.98 -10.83
N ASP A 170 37.96 -10.18 -10.96
CA ASP A 170 36.62 -10.33 -11.55
C ASP A 170 35.56 -9.88 -10.56
N VAL A 171 34.80 -8.84 -10.94
CA VAL A 171 33.74 -8.22 -10.14
C VAL A 171 32.49 -8.01 -10.99
N TRP A 172 31.34 -8.36 -10.43
CA TRP A 172 30.03 -8.15 -11.04
C TRP A 172 29.09 -7.43 -10.08
N GLY A 173 28.26 -6.53 -10.63
CA GLY A 173 27.16 -5.90 -9.94
C GLY A 173 25.85 -6.26 -10.61
N TYR A 174 24.83 -6.65 -9.84
CA TYR A 174 23.53 -7.00 -10.36
C TYR A 174 22.43 -6.17 -9.69
N GLY A 175 21.32 -5.98 -10.41
CA GLY A 175 20.13 -5.36 -9.87
C GLY A 175 20.03 -3.84 -10.10
N TYR A 176 20.98 -3.23 -10.79
CA TYR A 176 21.02 -1.79 -11.06
C TYR A 176 21.70 -1.49 -12.40
N LYS A 177 21.45 -0.31 -12.91
CA LYS A 177 22.18 0.25 -14.06
C LYS A 177 23.32 1.12 -13.56
N GLY A 178 24.55 0.73 -13.81
CA GLY A 178 25.71 1.46 -13.30
C GLY A 178 27.00 0.69 -13.44
N TYR A 179 27.90 0.86 -12.50
CA TYR A 179 29.28 0.40 -12.58
C TYR A 179 29.62 -0.54 -11.41
N ALA A 180 30.42 -1.58 -11.72
CA ALA A 180 31.14 -2.40 -10.76
C ALA A 180 32.57 -2.56 -11.27
N TYR A 181 33.55 -2.05 -10.53
CA TYR A 181 34.96 -2.05 -10.97
C TYR A 181 35.91 -2.04 -9.78
N VAL A 182 37.20 -2.32 -10.08
CA VAL A 182 38.28 -2.19 -9.12
C VAL A 182 39.14 -1.00 -9.49
N GLU A 183 39.44 -0.17 -8.51
CA GLU A 183 40.37 0.96 -8.66
C GLU A 183 41.08 1.23 -7.33
N ASN A 184 42.38 1.55 -7.40
CA ASN A 184 43.18 1.85 -6.21
C ASN A 184 43.07 0.79 -5.09
N GLY A 185 43.03 -0.48 -5.47
CA GLY A 185 42.95 -1.59 -4.54
C GLY A 185 41.59 -1.80 -3.85
N LYS A 186 40.55 -1.19 -4.33
CA LYS A 186 39.19 -1.26 -3.78
C LYS A 186 38.16 -1.59 -4.87
N ILE A 187 37.06 -2.24 -4.47
CA ILE A 187 35.89 -2.47 -5.33
C ILE A 187 34.93 -1.32 -5.14
N TYR A 188 34.40 -0.82 -6.25
CA TYR A 188 33.41 0.27 -6.31
C TYR A 188 32.16 -0.21 -7.03
N LEU A 189 30.99 0.11 -6.46
CA LEU A 189 29.70 -0.02 -7.12
C LEU A 189 28.95 1.30 -6.99
N SER A 190 28.36 1.74 -8.09
CA SER A 190 27.51 2.95 -8.12
C SER A 190 26.50 2.87 -9.26
N ASN A 191 25.35 3.53 -9.13
CA ASN A 191 24.41 3.68 -10.22
C ASN A 191 24.82 4.80 -11.19
N GLU A 192 24.27 4.76 -12.39
CA GLU A 192 24.42 5.81 -13.44
C GLU A 192 23.24 6.76 -13.47
N ASP A 193 22.03 6.22 -13.24
CA ASP A 193 20.75 6.94 -13.25
C ASP A 193 19.97 6.59 -11.97
N ASP A 194 18.94 7.37 -11.64
CA ASP A 194 18.06 7.17 -10.49
C ASP A 194 17.57 5.71 -10.38
N MET A 195 17.62 5.18 -9.19
CA MET A 195 17.19 3.82 -8.89
C MET A 195 15.69 3.79 -8.61
N ASN A 196 14.96 2.94 -9.33
CA ASN A 196 13.53 2.75 -9.16
C ASN A 196 13.21 1.27 -8.94
N GLY A 197 12.97 0.88 -7.69
CA GLY A 197 12.60 -0.49 -7.33
C GLY A 197 13.69 -1.53 -7.53
N ASN A 198 14.93 -1.10 -7.54
CA ASN A 198 16.09 -1.92 -7.83
C ASN A 198 16.80 -2.40 -6.54
N TYR A 199 17.80 -3.23 -6.70
CA TYR A 199 18.58 -3.81 -5.61
C TYR A 199 20.06 -3.82 -6.02
N VAL A 200 20.96 -4.09 -5.08
CA VAL A 200 22.39 -4.14 -5.36
C VAL A 200 22.98 -5.43 -4.83
N VAL A 201 23.37 -6.30 -5.75
CA VAL A 201 24.13 -7.51 -5.44
C VAL A 201 25.55 -7.38 -5.94
N LEU A 202 26.50 -7.68 -5.07
CA LEU A 202 27.92 -7.80 -5.40
C LEU A 202 28.28 -9.28 -5.53
N LEU A 203 28.96 -9.63 -6.62
CA LEU A 203 29.71 -10.85 -6.76
C LEU A 203 31.17 -10.49 -7.08
N ALA A 204 32.12 -11.04 -6.31
CA ALA A 204 33.55 -10.89 -6.57
C ALA A 204 34.27 -12.25 -6.37
N LYS A 205 35.14 -12.59 -7.31
CA LYS A 205 35.90 -13.87 -7.31
C LYS A 205 37.33 -13.67 -6.89
N PHE A 206 37.80 -14.45 -5.92
CA PHE A 206 39.14 -14.41 -5.40
C PHE A 206 39.83 -15.78 -5.57
N PRO A 207 41.17 -15.82 -5.72
CA PRO A 207 41.89 -17.04 -5.63
C PRO A 207 41.68 -17.74 -4.27
N LEU A 208 41.83 -19.08 -4.23
CA LEU A 208 41.80 -19.81 -2.98
C LEU A 208 42.90 -19.29 -2.02
N ASN A 209 42.61 -19.30 -0.73
CA ASN A 209 43.48 -18.83 0.34
C ASN A 209 43.82 -17.33 0.31
N THR A 210 43.01 -16.53 -0.36
CA THR A 210 43.07 -15.06 -0.24
C THR A 210 42.70 -14.63 1.17
N PHE A 211 41.66 -15.22 1.74
CA PHE A 211 41.18 -14.99 3.11
C PHE A 211 41.34 -16.26 3.96
N ASN A 212 41.56 -16.11 5.27
CA ASN A 212 41.66 -17.23 6.22
C ASN A 212 40.27 -17.78 6.63
N THR A 213 39.30 -17.79 5.72
CA THR A 213 37.95 -18.26 6.03
C THR A 213 37.80 -19.77 5.82
N THR A 214 36.97 -20.40 6.66
CA THR A 214 36.54 -21.79 6.49
C THR A 214 35.05 -21.88 6.14
N ASN A 215 34.41 -20.75 5.86
CA ASN A 215 33.01 -20.68 5.55
C ASN A 215 32.70 -21.37 4.21
N THR A 216 31.83 -22.36 4.22
CA THR A 216 31.38 -23.10 3.05
C THR A 216 29.83 -23.08 2.99
N SER A 217 29.29 -23.39 1.86
CA SER A 217 27.84 -23.49 1.67
C SER A 217 27.47 -24.83 1.06
N ASP A 218 26.42 -25.46 1.53
CA ASP A 218 25.83 -26.65 0.89
C ASP A 218 25.17 -26.35 -0.47
N ARG A 219 25.01 -25.07 -0.80
CA ARG A 219 24.37 -24.61 -2.03
C ARG A 219 25.31 -24.49 -3.22
N TYR A 220 26.56 -24.14 -2.96
CA TYR A 220 27.52 -23.74 -3.98
C TYR A 220 28.83 -24.53 -3.76
N ASN A 221 29.15 -25.42 -4.69
CA ASN A 221 30.39 -26.18 -4.66
C ASN A 221 31.51 -25.44 -5.41
N THR A 222 31.17 -24.79 -6.52
CA THR A 222 32.12 -24.09 -7.40
C THR A 222 31.74 -22.62 -7.57
N PHE A 223 32.67 -21.83 -8.09
CA PHE A 223 32.34 -20.46 -8.52
C PHE A 223 31.24 -20.42 -9.57
N ASP A 224 31.21 -21.38 -10.47
CA ASP A 224 30.21 -21.45 -11.55
C ASP A 224 28.79 -21.63 -10.98
N ASP A 225 28.64 -22.37 -9.88
CA ASP A 225 27.35 -22.47 -9.17
C ASP A 225 26.90 -21.12 -8.63
N VAL A 226 27.84 -20.34 -8.06
CA VAL A 226 27.54 -18.98 -7.52
C VAL A 226 27.21 -18.02 -8.65
N LEU A 227 27.99 -18.05 -9.74
CA LEU A 227 27.77 -17.20 -10.90
C LEU A 227 26.41 -17.48 -11.53
N THR A 228 26.08 -18.75 -11.72
CA THR A 228 24.77 -19.17 -12.25
C THR A 228 23.64 -18.65 -11.36
N ALA A 229 23.75 -18.78 -10.03
CA ALA A 229 22.73 -18.29 -9.11
C ALA A 229 22.60 -16.75 -9.13
N ALA A 230 23.70 -16.03 -9.32
CA ALA A 230 23.70 -14.58 -9.45
C ALA A 230 23.06 -14.12 -10.75
N GLU A 231 23.35 -14.82 -11.85
CA GLU A 231 22.78 -14.52 -13.17
C GLU A 231 21.30 -14.89 -13.24
N GLU A 232 20.87 -16.06 -12.74
CA GLU A 232 19.45 -16.45 -12.68
C GLU A 232 18.61 -15.42 -11.90
N GLY A 233 19.13 -14.97 -10.75
CA GLY A 233 18.48 -13.91 -9.98
C GLY A 233 18.39 -12.57 -10.73
N SER A 234 19.30 -12.30 -11.68
CA SER A 234 19.32 -11.06 -12.46
C SER A 234 18.35 -11.07 -13.63
N PHE A 235 18.03 -12.21 -14.19
CA PHE A 235 17.08 -12.32 -15.32
C PHE A 235 15.63 -12.01 -14.95
N GLU A 236 15.25 -12.12 -13.70
CA GLU A 236 13.92 -11.68 -13.24
C GLU A 236 13.73 -10.15 -13.31
N TYR A 237 14.82 -9.42 -13.54
CA TYR A 237 14.88 -7.96 -13.61
C TYR A 237 15.49 -7.50 -14.91
N ASP A 238 14.78 -7.75 -16.01
CA ASP A 238 15.17 -7.19 -17.30
C ASP A 238 15.10 -5.66 -17.23
N TYR A 239 16.30 -5.09 -17.06
CA TYR A 239 16.54 -3.67 -17.11
C TYR A 239 16.13 -3.15 -18.46
N ASN A 240 15.21 -2.26 -18.51
CA ASN A 240 14.97 -1.41 -19.65
C ASN A 240 14.23 -1.91 -20.86
N GLU A 241 13.22 -2.65 -20.68
CA GLU A 241 12.12 -2.25 -21.54
C GLU A 241 10.91 -2.21 -20.60
N THR A 242 10.56 -1.02 -20.09
CA THR A 242 9.14 -0.83 -19.82
C THR A 242 8.49 -1.38 -21.06
N SER A 243 8.07 -2.64 -20.98
CA SER A 243 7.50 -3.41 -22.08
C SER A 243 6.58 -2.46 -22.81
N VAL A 244 6.56 -2.49 -24.13
CA VAL A 244 5.59 -1.72 -24.93
C VAL A 244 4.20 -1.86 -24.30
N MET A 245 3.91 -3.01 -23.67
CA MET A 245 2.71 -3.28 -22.87
C MET A 245 2.61 -2.41 -21.61
N THR A 246 3.69 -2.18 -20.89
CA THR A 246 3.69 -1.29 -19.69
C THR A 246 3.52 0.17 -20.11
N LYS A 247 4.14 0.59 -21.21
CA LYS A 247 3.92 1.93 -21.80
C LYS A 247 2.48 2.10 -22.25
N ILE A 248 1.90 1.08 -22.91
CA ILE A 248 0.49 1.06 -23.31
C ILE A 248 -0.40 1.06 -22.07
N PHE A 249 -0.09 0.27 -21.05
CA PHE A 249 -0.86 0.19 -19.81
C PHE A 249 -0.84 1.52 -19.05
N ASN A 250 0.32 2.15 -18.89
CA ASN A 250 0.45 3.48 -18.26
C ASN A 250 -0.25 4.57 -19.08
N PHE A 251 -0.19 4.49 -20.42
CA PHE A 251 -0.96 5.36 -21.29
C PHE A 251 -2.47 5.17 -21.13
N LEU A 252 -2.94 3.92 -21.03
CA LEU A 252 -4.36 3.61 -20.79
C LEU A 252 -4.81 4.06 -19.39
N ILE A 253 -3.99 3.91 -18.36
CA ILE A 253 -4.25 4.46 -17.01
C ILE A 253 -4.34 5.99 -17.08
N GLY A 254 -3.42 6.65 -17.78
CA GLY A 254 -3.46 8.10 -18.00
C GLY A 254 -4.75 8.54 -18.70
N LEU A 255 -5.15 7.84 -19.75
CA LEU A 255 -6.41 8.07 -20.48
C LEU A 255 -7.64 7.84 -19.59
N PHE A 256 -7.62 6.79 -18.78
CA PHE A 256 -8.69 6.48 -17.82
C PHE A 256 -8.81 7.57 -16.74
N ASN A 257 -7.70 8.07 -16.22
CA ASN A 257 -7.67 9.18 -15.26
C ASN A 257 -8.22 10.47 -15.89
N ILE A 258 -7.86 10.77 -17.15
CA ILE A 258 -8.42 11.92 -17.90
C ILE A 258 -9.93 11.73 -18.09
N LEU A 259 -10.37 10.53 -18.42
CA LEU A 259 -11.81 10.23 -18.60
C LEU A 259 -12.58 10.36 -17.28
N LEU A 260 -12.03 9.87 -16.17
CA LEU A 260 -12.56 10.06 -14.82
C LEU A 260 -12.63 11.55 -14.44
N PHE A 261 -11.61 12.32 -14.80
CA PHE A 261 -11.59 13.76 -14.59
C PHE A 261 -12.66 14.49 -15.42
N CYS A 262 -12.88 14.06 -16.66
CA CYS A 262 -13.88 14.66 -17.55
C CYS A 262 -15.33 14.21 -17.23
N LEU A 263 -15.50 13.05 -16.57
CA LEU A 263 -16.81 12.47 -16.27
C LEU A 263 -17.77 13.43 -15.53
N PRO A 264 -17.37 14.14 -14.46
CA PRO A 264 -18.23 15.10 -13.78
C PRO A 264 -18.64 16.26 -14.68
N PHE A 265 -17.77 16.70 -15.59
CA PHE A 265 -18.11 17.76 -16.56
C PHE A 265 -19.13 17.29 -17.58
N ILE A 266 -19.00 16.04 -18.05
CA ILE A 266 -19.96 15.42 -18.97
C ILE A 266 -21.30 15.27 -18.28
N ILE A 267 -21.33 14.80 -17.01
CA ILE A 267 -22.55 14.67 -16.22
C ILE A 267 -23.22 16.04 -16.02
N VAL A 268 -22.46 17.07 -15.64
CA VAL A 268 -22.99 18.43 -15.47
C VAL A 268 -23.52 18.99 -16.82
N ALA A 269 -22.83 18.74 -17.91
CA ALA A 269 -23.30 19.16 -19.25
C ALA A 269 -24.59 18.43 -19.67
N LEU A 270 -24.68 17.12 -19.38
CA LEU A 270 -25.87 16.32 -19.65
C LEU A 270 -27.04 16.75 -18.78
N VAL A 271 -26.82 17.01 -17.48
CA VAL A 271 -27.87 17.54 -16.57
C VAL A 271 -28.29 18.94 -16.99
N ALA A 272 -27.35 19.82 -17.35
CA ALA A 272 -27.68 21.16 -17.87
C ALA A 272 -28.42 21.10 -19.21
N ARG A 273 -28.13 20.11 -20.04
CA ARG A 273 -28.85 19.88 -21.31
C ARG A 273 -30.24 19.29 -21.06
N SER A 274 -30.38 18.32 -20.14
CA SER A 274 -31.69 17.75 -19.77
C SER A 274 -32.57 18.79 -19.09
N SER A 275 -32.01 19.68 -18.28
CA SER A 275 -32.80 20.80 -17.69
C SER A 275 -33.27 21.83 -18.71
N LYS A 276 -32.60 21.93 -19.87
CA LYS A 276 -33.11 22.76 -21.02
C LYS A 276 -34.25 22.11 -21.77
N TYR A 277 -34.38 20.78 -21.71
CA TYR A 277 -35.50 20.03 -22.35
C TYR A 277 -36.56 19.60 -21.33
N GLY A 278 -36.31 19.82 -20.03
CA GLY A 278 -37.26 19.56 -18.96
C GLY A 278 -38.32 20.61 -18.89
N TYR A 279 -39.49 20.24 -19.35
CA TYR A 279 -40.78 20.80 -19.02
C TYR A 279 -40.96 22.31 -19.21
N LYS A 280 -41.39 22.70 -20.43
CA LYS A 280 -41.91 24.02 -20.74
C LYS A 280 -43.39 24.10 -20.36
N ASP A 281 -43.78 23.80 -19.13
CA ASP A 281 -45.11 24.15 -18.62
C ASP A 281 -45.00 24.74 -17.22
N ASN A 282 -44.53 25.97 -17.22
CA ASN A 282 -44.44 26.81 -16.03
C ASN A 282 -45.80 27.46 -15.72
N LYS A 283 -46.77 26.67 -15.35
CA LYS A 283 -47.76 27.20 -14.41
C LYS A 283 -47.31 26.71 -13.03
N THR A 284 -46.63 27.57 -12.31
CA THR A 284 -46.27 27.35 -10.92
C THR A 284 -47.56 27.08 -10.16
N ILE A 285 -47.83 25.83 -9.82
CA ILE A 285 -48.94 25.43 -8.95
C ILE A 285 -48.55 25.97 -7.57
N THR A 286 -49.15 27.13 -7.21
CA THR A 286 -48.98 27.70 -5.89
C THR A 286 -49.99 27.07 -4.94
N LYS A 287 -49.70 27.03 -3.64
CA LYS A 287 -50.64 26.58 -2.58
C LYS A 287 -52.02 27.18 -2.70
N LYS A 288 -52.13 28.36 -3.32
CA LYS A 288 -53.39 29.12 -3.51
C LYS A 288 -54.30 28.55 -4.59
N ASN A 289 -53.77 27.81 -5.57
CA ASN A 289 -54.47 27.33 -6.75
C ASN A 289 -54.57 25.80 -6.82
N THR A 290 -54.16 25.09 -5.77
CA THR A 290 -54.20 23.62 -5.75
C THR A 290 -55.58 23.18 -5.23
N PRO A 291 -56.39 22.49 -6.03
CA PRO A 291 -57.63 21.93 -5.54
C PRO A 291 -57.33 20.92 -4.42
N TYR A 292 -58.18 20.93 -3.41
CA TYR A 292 -58.06 19.99 -2.29
C TYR A 292 -58.37 18.58 -2.79
N PHE A 293 -57.34 17.69 -2.78
CA PHE A 293 -57.46 16.31 -3.23
C PHE A 293 -57.55 15.39 -2.01
N ARG A 294 -58.55 14.52 -1.96
CA ARG A 294 -58.75 13.54 -0.90
C ARG A 294 -58.28 12.13 -1.28
N ASP A 295 -58.00 11.91 -2.57
CA ASP A 295 -57.61 10.60 -3.05
C ASP A 295 -56.14 10.36 -2.81
N ILE A 296 -55.77 9.06 -2.64
CA ILE A 296 -54.39 8.66 -2.50
C ILE A 296 -53.68 8.90 -3.85
N PRO A 297 -52.63 9.71 -3.89
CA PRO A 297 -51.95 10.05 -5.13
C PRO A 297 -51.34 8.85 -5.82
N CYS A 298 -51.03 8.99 -7.12
CA CYS A 298 -50.29 8.04 -7.93
C CYS A 298 -50.92 6.65 -8.01
N ASN A 299 -52.24 6.56 -8.02
CA ASN A 299 -52.99 5.29 -8.06
C ASN A 299 -52.60 4.30 -6.98
N LYS A 300 -52.21 4.79 -5.80
CA LYS A 300 -51.70 4.02 -4.65
C LYS A 300 -50.32 3.38 -4.87
N ASP A 301 -49.58 3.77 -5.91
CA ASP A 301 -48.21 3.33 -6.12
C ASP A 301 -47.26 4.10 -5.18
N ILE A 302 -46.78 3.41 -4.16
CA ILE A 302 -45.88 3.99 -3.13
C ILE A 302 -44.53 4.39 -3.69
N TYR A 303 -44.04 3.69 -4.72
CA TYR A 303 -42.74 3.99 -5.34
C TYR A 303 -42.80 5.24 -6.16
N TYR A 304 -43.85 5.35 -7.00
CA TYR A 304 -44.07 6.52 -7.82
C TYR A 304 -44.38 7.77 -6.96
N ALA A 305 -45.21 7.62 -5.91
CA ALA A 305 -45.47 8.68 -4.96
C ALA A 305 -44.19 9.17 -4.24
N ASN A 306 -43.36 8.25 -3.81
CA ASN A 306 -42.08 8.60 -3.16
C ASN A 306 -41.11 9.29 -4.14
N ALA A 307 -41.00 8.80 -5.37
CA ALA A 307 -40.18 9.43 -6.39
C ALA A 307 -40.61 10.89 -6.69
N LEU A 308 -41.91 11.12 -6.84
CA LEU A 308 -42.46 12.47 -7.03
C LEU A 308 -42.21 13.37 -5.80
N ALA A 309 -42.36 12.82 -4.58
CA ALA A 309 -42.11 13.57 -3.34
C ALA A 309 -40.64 13.97 -3.21
N GLN A 310 -39.69 13.09 -3.59
CA GLN A 310 -38.27 13.39 -3.62
C GLN A 310 -37.91 14.45 -4.67
N LEU A 311 -38.40 14.29 -5.90
CA LEU A 311 -38.17 15.24 -7.00
C LEU A 311 -38.70 16.66 -6.67
N ASN A 312 -39.78 16.75 -5.93
CA ASN A 312 -40.35 18.02 -5.51
C ASN A 312 -39.84 18.53 -4.13
N GLY A 313 -38.87 17.83 -3.54
CA GLY A 313 -38.25 18.26 -2.27
C GLY A 313 -39.11 18.07 -1.02
N PHE A 314 -40.23 17.33 -1.11
CA PHE A 314 -41.10 17.06 0.03
C PHE A 314 -40.54 16.04 0.99
N THR A 315 -39.63 15.18 0.54
CA THR A 315 -38.91 14.24 1.38
C THR A 315 -37.45 14.09 0.91
N LYS A 316 -36.55 13.98 1.88
CA LYS A 316 -35.12 13.73 1.63
C LYS A 316 -34.67 12.36 2.17
N SER A 317 -35.54 11.64 2.86
CA SER A 317 -35.19 10.43 3.58
C SER A 317 -35.71 9.18 2.87
N ALA A 318 -34.81 8.25 2.60
CA ALA A 318 -35.15 6.91 2.11
C ALA A 318 -35.92 6.08 3.16
N SER A 319 -35.91 6.47 4.43
CA SER A 319 -36.66 5.77 5.49
C SER A 319 -38.16 5.84 5.34
N ASN A 320 -38.66 6.89 4.66
CA ASN A 320 -40.13 7.06 4.44
C ASN A 320 -40.70 5.95 3.55
N ILE A 321 -39.98 5.55 2.50
CA ILE A 321 -40.46 4.47 1.62
C ILE A 321 -40.40 3.11 2.34
N LEU A 322 -39.39 2.90 3.17
CA LEU A 322 -39.30 1.69 3.98
C LEU A 322 -40.50 1.58 4.94
N GLY A 323 -40.84 2.68 5.63
CA GLY A 323 -42.00 2.74 6.47
C GLY A 323 -43.31 2.47 5.70
N ALA A 324 -43.45 3.00 4.48
CA ALA A 324 -44.62 2.76 3.61
C ALA A 324 -44.71 1.29 3.17
N ILE A 325 -43.58 0.65 2.84
CA ILE A 325 -43.56 -0.78 2.50
C ILE A 325 -43.96 -1.63 3.69
N LEU A 326 -43.41 -1.37 4.89
CA LEU A 326 -43.77 -2.11 6.10
C LEU A 326 -45.25 -1.96 6.42
N LEU A 327 -45.82 -0.76 6.33
CA LEU A 327 -47.27 -0.52 6.53
C LEU A 327 -48.12 -1.23 5.46
N LYS A 328 -47.66 -1.28 4.21
CA LYS A 328 -48.27 -2.07 3.14
C LYS A 328 -48.31 -3.54 3.50
N TRP A 329 -47.17 -4.12 3.95
CA TRP A 329 -47.10 -5.52 4.34
C TRP A 329 -47.97 -5.85 5.56
N VAL A 330 -48.05 -4.94 6.55
CA VAL A 330 -49.01 -5.10 7.67
C VAL A 330 -50.46 -5.12 7.16
N LYS A 331 -50.82 -4.19 6.22
CA LYS A 331 -52.17 -4.13 5.65
C LYS A 331 -52.53 -5.35 4.80
N GLU A 332 -51.50 -5.98 4.17
CA GLU A 332 -51.65 -7.17 3.35
C GLU A 332 -51.50 -8.47 4.16
N ASP A 333 -51.45 -8.39 5.50
CA ASP A 333 -51.23 -9.49 6.42
C ASP A 333 -49.96 -10.32 6.18
N LYS A 334 -48.98 -9.71 5.50
CA LYS A 334 -47.66 -10.35 5.22
C LYS A 334 -46.71 -10.32 6.43
N ILE A 335 -46.88 -9.34 7.31
CA ILE A 335 -46.18 -9.21 8.57
C ILE A 335 -47.17 -8.84 9.70
N LYS A 336 -46.86 -9.25 10.92
CA LYS A 336 -47.64 -8.90 12.11
C LYS A 336 -46.87 -7.98 13.04
N VAL A 337 -47.56 -6.99 13.61
CA VAL A 337 -46.97 -6.11 14.62
C VAL A 337 -47.25 -6.68 16.00
N ILE A 338 -46.18 -7.02 16.70
CA ILE A 338 -46.26 -7.47 18.11
C ILE A 338 -45.95 -6.27 18.99
N LYS A 339 -46.87 -5.91 19.85
CA LYS A 339 -46.67 -4.85 20.86
C LYS A 339 -46.59 -5.49 22.23
N ASP A 340 -45.49 -5.27 22.90
CA ASP A 340 -45.33 -5.50 24.33
C ASP A 340 -45.18 -4.14 25.02
N ASP A 341 -45.51 -4.00 26.28
CA ASP A 341 -45.67 -2.72 27.04
C ASP A 341 -44.55 -1.70 26.82
N LYS A 342 -43.39 -2.12 26.36
CA LYS A 342 -42.21 -1.24 26.11
C LYS A 342 -41.55 -1.43 24.75
N LYS A 343 -41.98 -2.39 23.92
CA LYS A 343 -41.31 -2.70 22.64
C LYS A 343 -42.33 -3.01 21.55
N THR A 344 -41.99 -2.61 20.33
CA THR A 344 -42.69 -3.01 19.12
C THR A 344 -41.76 -3.83 18.25
N SER A 345 -42.19 -5.03 17.88
CA SER A 345 -41.45 -5.98 17.05
C SER A 345 -42.29 -6.35 15.83
N LEU A 346 -41.64 -6.78 14.75
CA LEU A 346 -42.32 -7.24 13.56
C LEU A 346 -42.10 -8.74 13.38
N GLN A 347 -43.20 -9.48 13.23
CA GLN A 347 -43.15 -10.89 12.96
C GLN A 347 -43.24 -11.18 11.48
N PHE A 348 -42.31 -11.97 10.98
CA PHE A 348 -42.16 -12.41 9.60
C PHE A 348 -42.41 -13.91 9.50
N ASP A 349 -42.93 -14.37 8.36
CA ASP A 349 -43.13 -15.79 8.07
C ASP A 349 -42.33 -16.16 6.81
N ASN A 350 -41.47 -17.18 6.91
CA ASN A 350 -40.61 -17.63 5.82
C ASN A 350 -41.39 -18.20 4.61
N SER A 351 -42.64 -18.54 4.77
CA SER A 351 -43.49 -19.05 3.69
C SER A 351 -44.05 -17.95 2.77
N ILE A 352 -43.96 -16.69 3.17
CA ILE A 352 -44.50 -15.54 2.42
C ILE A 352 -43.60 -15.24 1.20
N VAL A 353 -44.18 -15.23 0.03
CA VAL A 353 -43.57 -14.80 -1.23
C VAL A 353 -44.23 -13.49 -1.69
N ILE A 354 -43.40 -12.53 -2.04
CA ILE A 354 -43.83 -11.22 -2.54
C ILE A 354 -43.50 -11.12 -4.02
N ASP A 355 -44.51 -10.80 -4.85
CA ASP A 355 -44.33 -10.77 -6.31
C ASP A 355 -43.33 -9.72 -6.78
N ASN A 356 -43.27 -8.60 -6.10
CA ASN A 356 -42.26 -7.57 -6.39
C ASN A 356 -40.88 -8.04 -5.92
N LYS A 357 -39.95 -8.23 -6.84
CA LYS A 357 -38.59 -8.74 -6.57
C LYS A 357 -37.87 -7.93 -5.50
N LEU A 358 -37.95 -6.61 -5.56
CA LEU A 358 -37.25 -5.71 -4.65
C LEU A 358 -37.82 -5.80 -3.23
N GLU A 359 -39.17 -5.84 -3.12
CA GLU A 359 -39.82 -6.07 -1.83
C GLU A 359 -39.55 -7.46 -1.28
N ASN A 360 -39.47 -8.49 -2.13
CA ASN A 360 -39.18 -9.85 -1.73
C ASN A 360 -37.73 -9.99 -1.20
N ASP A 361 -36.78 -9.36 -1.86
CA ASP A 361 -35.38 -9.33 -1.39
C ASP A 361 -35.27 -8.58 -0.06
N LEU A 362 -35.97 -7.47 0.10
CA LEU A 362 -36.04 -6.73 1.36
C LEU A 362 -36.67 -7.57 2.49
N TYR A 363 -37.76 -8.28 2.17
CA TYR A 363 -38.44 -9.16 3.12
C TYR A 363 -37.50 -10.26 3.63
N LYS A 364 -36.76 -10.91 2.73
CA LYS A 364 -35.76 -11.94 3.06
C LYS A 364 -34.63 -11.40 3.92
N ILE A 365 -34.14 -10.20 3.64
CA ILE A 365 -33.12 -9.53 4.46
C ILE A 365 -33.66 -9.32 5.88
N MET A 366 -34.87 -8.79 6.03
CA MET A 366 -35.47 -8.53 7.33
C MET A 366 -35.75 -9.83 8.10
N TYR A 367 -36.24 -10.87 7.43
CA TYR A 367 -36.42 -12.20 8.01
C TYR A 367 -35.09 -12.79 8.49
N THR A 368 -34.03 -12.69 7.66
CA THR A 368 -32.70 -13.19 8.03
C THR A 368 -32.10 -12.41 9.21
N ALA A 369 -32.35 -11.11 9.27
CA ALA A 369 -31.88 -10.27 10.37
C ALA A 369 -32.56 -10.61 11.71
N SER A 370 -33.81 -11.05 11.69
CA SER A 370 -34.60 -11.40 12.87
C SER A 370 -34.15 -12.72 13.56
N LYS A 371 -33.45 -13.62 12.86
CA LYS A 371 -32.98 -14.94 13.30
C LYS A 371 -34.09 -15.94 13.67
N ASP A 372 -35.14 -15.49 14.34
CA ASP A 372 -36.27 -16.31 14.85
C ASP A 372 -37.61 -15.93 14.19
N GLY A 373 -37.59 -15.06 13.22
CA GLY A 373 -38.78 -14.53 12.56
C GLY A 373 -39.42 -13.33 13.27
N ILE A 374 -38.87 -12.89 14.41
CA ILE A 374 -39.34 -11.70 15.16
C ILE A 374 -38.26 -10.65 15.13
N LEU A 375 -38.42 -9.60 14.32
CA LEU A 375 -37.44 -8.53 14.17
C LEU A 375 -37.59 -7.48 15.26
N GLU A 376 -36.57 -7.34 16.10
CA GLU A 376 -36.46 -6.31 17.13
C GLU A 376 -35.67 -5.09 16.66
N ASN A 377 -35.84 -3.93 17.38
CA ASN A 377 -35.29 -2.60 17.06
C ASN A 377 -33.78 -2.59 16.93
N LYS A 378 -32.96 -3.37 16.94
CA LYS A 378 -31.49 -3.26 16.70
C LYS A 378 -30.93 -4.41 15.87
N GLU A 379 -31.76 -5.38 15.54
CA GLU A 379 -31.28 -6.58 14.85
C GLU A 379 -30.92 -6.28 13.39
N LEU A 380 -31.74 -5.49 12.70
CA LEU A 380 -31.47 -5.05 11.34
C LEU A 380 -30.15 -4.24 11.26
N GLU A 381 -29.94 -3.34 12.22
CA GLU A 381 -28.70 -2.56 12.29
C GLU A 381 -27.48 -3.45 12.57
N LYS A 382 -27.60 -4.41 13.49
CA LYS A 382 -26.52 -5.37 13.79
C LYS A 382 -26.23 -6.29 12.61
N TRP A 383 -27.28 -6.67 11.88
CA TRP A 383 -27.14 -7.48 10.67
C TRP A 383 -26.40 -6.70 9.59
N ALA A 384 -26.80 -5.45 9.33
CA ALA A 384 -26.20 -4.59 8.32
C ALA A 384 -24.74 -4.21 8.59
N ARG A 385 -24.29 -4.26 9.84
CA ARG A 385 -22.87 -4.05 10.20
C ARG A 385 -22.00 -5.29 9.99
N LYS A 386 -22.58 -6.46 9.80
CA LYS A 386 -21.86 -7.74 9.67
C LYS A 386 -21.80 -8.27 8.24
N ASN A 387 -22.68 -7.77 7.37
CA ASN A 387 -22.83 -8.15 5.98
C ASN A 387 -22.68 -6.92 5.06
#